data_dd2bcca237e6c0001d19e3e1d8874c3c
#
_entry.id   dd2bcca237e6c0001d19e3e1d8874c3c
#
_cell.length_a   1.000
_cell.length_b   1.000
_cell.length_c   1.000
_cell.angle_alpha   90.00
_cell.angle_beta   90.00
_cell.angle_gamma   90.00
#
_symmetry.space_group_name_H-M   'P 1'
#
loop_
_entity.id
_entity.type
_entity.pdbx_description
1 polymer ?
#
loop_
_entity_poly.entity_id
_entity_poly.type
_entity_poly.pdbx_seq_one_letter_code
_entity_poly.pdbx_strand_id
1 'polypeptide(L)'
;KQIKKFNTKFKPYEIAPILRGLLSKNKDQKFILNFRLSKNLEYFINGKDVKRYSSIGTATPDHVIRVKPFPLVITPKKNSNVEEFKILAEKCFKDYRNKYVKYFNTNKKKVRGKRIMLDTSPRVILVQNVGLFTVGDSLDSCKIAGDLTETNARVISSVEETTKYKFIPQKDL
;
A
#
# COMPACT_ATOMS: atom_id res chain seq x y z
N LYS A 1 8.32 14.76 16.00
CA LYS A 1 8.55 15.43 14.70
C LYS A 1 7.20 15.86 14.14
N GLN A 2 6.98 17.18 13.96
CA GLN A 2 5.72 17.69 13.40
C GLN A 2 5.50 17.13 11.99
N ILE A 3 4.37 16.48 11.78
CA ILE A 3 3.91 16.08 10.46
C ILE A 3 3.50 17.35 9.73
N LYS A 4 4.14 17.66 8.62
CA LYS A 4 3.65 18.73 7.74
C LYS A 4 2.34 18.23 7.11
N LYS A 5 1.20 18.66 7.63
CA LYS A 5 -0.07 18.51 6.93
C LYS A 5 0.00 19.32 5.64
N PHE A 6 0.08 18.62 4.52
CA PHE A 6 -0.22 19.23 3.24
C PHE A 6 -1.73 19.10 3.03
N ASN A 7 -2.46 20.21 2.92
CA ASN A 7 -3.81 20.16 2.42
C ASN A 7 -3.77 19.71 0.96
N THR A 8 -3.92 18.42 0.71
CA THR A 8 -4.31 17.98 -0.62
C THR A 8 -5.76 18.37 -0.82
N LYS A 9 -6.06 18.85 -2.04
CA LYS A 9 -7.44 19.16 -2.42
C LYS A 9 -8.28 17.90 -2.68
N PHE A 10 -7.65 16.69 -2.75
CA PHE A 10 -8.36 15.46 -3.11
C PHE A 10 -9.23 14.94 -1.98
N LYS A 11 -10.48 14.74 -2.31
CA LYS A 11 -11.39 13.94 -1.49
C LYS A 11 -11.30 12.47 -1.90
N PRO A 12 -11.49 11.52 -0.96
CA PRO A 12 -11.43 10.09 -1.29
C PRO A 12 -12.33 9.69 -2.44
N TYR A 13 -13.54 10.26 -2.54
CA TYR A 13 -14.50 9.94 -3.60
C TYR A 13 -14.09 10.44 -4.99
N GLU A 14 -13.21 11.44 -5.09
CA GLU A 14 -12.72 11.95 -6.38
C GLU A 14 -11.68 11.00 -7.01
N ILE A 15 -10.87 10.36 -6.16
CA ILE A 15 -9.76 9.52 -6.63
C ILE A 15 -10.07 8.01 -6.57
N ALA A 16 -11.06 7.58 -5.79
CA ALA A 16 -11.45 6.18 -5.70
C ALA A 16 -11.85 5.56 -7.05
N PRO A 17 -12.62 6.23 -7.94
CA PRO A 17 -12.93 5.71 -9.28
C PRO A 17 -11.67 5.49 -10.12
N ILE A 18 -10.68 6.39 -10.04
CA ILE A 18 -9.41 6.28 -10.76
C ILE A 18 -8.66 5.04 -10.28
N LEU A 19 -8.49 4.88 -8.96
CA LEU A 19 -7.82 3.72 -8.37
C LEU A 19 -8.51 2.42 -8.75
N ARG A 20 -9.85 2.37 -8.70
CA ARG A 20 -10.64 1.21 -9.08
C ARG A 20 -10.48 0.88 -10.58
N GLY A 21 -10.48 1.88 -11.44
CA GLY A 21 -10.25 1.70 -12.89
C GLY A 21 -8.88 1.09 -13.17
N LEU A 22 -7.82 1.50 -12.45
CA LEU A 22 -6.47 0.96 -12.59
C LEU A 22 -6.32 -0.48 -12.08
N LEU A 23 -7.12 -0.88 -11.08
CA LEU A 23 -7.21 -2.26 -10.61
C LEU A 23 -7.91 -3.17 -11.61
N SER A 24 -8.97 -2.68 -12.26
CA SER A 24 -9.84 -3.45 -13.15
C SER A 24 -9.31 -3.56 -14.59
N LYS A 25 -8.11 -3.09 -14.90
CA LYS A 25 -7.49 -3.22 -16.24
C LYS A 25 -7.32 -4.68 -16.69
N ASN A 26 -7.24 -5.63 -15.77
CA ASN A 26 -7.36 -7.07 -16.05
C ASN A 26 -8.84 -7.46 -15.89
N LYS A 27 -9.53 -7.70 -17.00
CA LYS A 27 -10.98 -7.85 -17.11
C LYS A 27 -11.61 -8.94 -16.24
N ASP A 28 -10.84 -9.86 -15.69
CA ASP A 28 -11.34 -11.05 -15.00
C ASP A 28 -11.47 -10.90 -13.47
N GLN A 29 -10.95 -9.83 -12.88
CA GLN A 29 -11.06 -9.61 -11.43
C GLN A 29 -11.78 -8.30 -11.12
N LYS A 30 -12.92 -8.43 -10.45
CA LYS A 30 -13.64 -7.29 -9.87
C LYS A 30 -13.12 -7.05 -8.45
N PHE A 31 -12.52 -5.87 -8.23
CA PHE A 31 -12.06 -5.47 -6.92
C PHE A 31 -13.03 -4.47 -6.26
N ILE A 32 -13.17 -4.62 -4.96
CA ILE A 32 -13.79 -3.64 -4.06
C ILE A 32 -12.68 -2.78 -3.48
N LEU A 33 -12.96 -1.48 -3.33
CA LEU A 33 -12.15 -0.55 -2.58
C LEU A 33 -12.86 -0.16 -1.30
N ASN A 34 -12.16 -0.23 -0.18
CA ASN A 34 -12.62 0.35 1.09
C ASN A 34 -11.66 1.46 1.52
N PHE A 35 -12.20 2.60 1.92
CA PHE A 35 -11.43 3.74 2.42
C PHE A 35 -11.40 3.76 3.93
N ARG A 36 -10.24 4.08 4.50
CA ARG A 36 -10.05 4.22 5.95
C ARG A 36 -9.08 5.36 6.28
N LEU A 37 -9.40 6.10 7.32
CA LEU A 37 -8.52 7.12 7.89
C LEU A 37 -8.71 7.14 9.40
N SER A 38 -7.61 7.04 10.14
CA SER A 38 -7.53 7.26 11.59
C SER A 38 -6.33 8.16 11.87
N LYS A 39 -6.21 8.67 13.10
CA LYS A 39 -5.06 9.48 13.51
C LYS A 39 -3.72 8.74 13.31
N ASN A 40 -3.69 7.45 13.62
CA ASN A 40 -2.50 6.62 13.43
C ASN A 40 -2.15 6.45 11.95
N LEU A 41 -3.15 6.19 11.10
CA LEU A 41 -2.96 6.09 9.65
C LEU A 41 -2.53 7.43 9.06
N GLU A 42 -3.14 8.53 9.47
CA GLU A 42 -2.74 9.87 9.03
C GLU A 42 -1.27 10.14 9.36
N TYR A 43 -0.86 9.83 10.59
CA TYR A 43 0.54 9.95 11.03
C TYR A 43 1.48 9.11 10.17
N PHE A 44 1.18 7.83 10.02
CA PHE A 44 1.97 6.87 9.25
C PHE A 44 2.09 7.26 7.78
N ILE A 45 0.98 7.55 7.11
CA ILE A 45 0.92 7.81 5.67
C ILE A 45 1.61 9.12 5.30
N ASN A 46 1.55 10.14 6.18
CA ASN A 46 2.10 11.47 5.91
C ASN A 46 3.56 11.62 6.37
N GLY A 47 4.14 10.59 6.93
CA GLY A 47 5.56 10.61 7.29
C GLY A 47 6.48 10.79 6.08
N LYS A 48 7.58 11.55 6.25
CA LYS A 48 8.53 11.88 5.20
C LYS A 48 9.08 10.63 4.47
N ASP A 49 9.33 9.56 5.23
CA ASP A 49 9.98 8.34 4.74
C ASP A 49 8.99 7.19 4.52
N VAL A 50 7.69 7.48 4.32
CA VAL A 50 6.64 6.46 4.16
C VAL A 50 6.98 5.40 3.11
N LYS A 51 7.55 5.79 1.99
CA LYS A 51 7.99 4.86 0.93
C LYS A 51 9.06 3.88 1.42
N ARG A 52 9.93 4.31 2.32
CA ARG A 52 10.97 3.46 2.90
C ARG A 52 10.36 2.50 3.93
N TYR A 53 9.83 3.02 5.03
CA TYR A 53 9.45 2.16 6.14
C TYR A 53 8.21 1.28 5.84
N SER A 54 7.29 1.71 4.99
CA SER A 54 6.16 0.89 4.58
C SER A 54 6.53 -0.24 3.59
N SER A 55 7.70 -0.16 2.96
CA SER A 55 8.15 -1.13 1.95
C SER A 55 9.18 -2.14 2.47
N ILE A 56 9.57 -2.05 3.75
CA ILE A 56 10.55 -2.96 4.34
C ILE A 56 9.92 -4.32 4.66
N GLY A 57 8.66 -4.33 5.08
CA GLY A 57 7.88 -5.52 5.46
C GLY A 57 6.74 -5.15 6.41
N THR A 58 5.99 -6.15 6.80
CA THR A 58 4.85 -6.04 7.72
C THR A 58 5.31 -6.30 9.17
N ALA A 59 4.51 -5.90 10.17
CA ALA A 59 4.87 -6.10 11.59
C ALA A 59 5.08 -7.58 11.94
N THR A 60 4.35 -8.48 11.28
CA THR A 60 4.53 -9.94 11.39
C THR A 60 4.50 -10.57 9.99
N PRO A 61 5.18 -11.72 9.78
CA PRO A 61 5.19 -12.40 8.48
C PRO A 61 3.80 -12.79 7.98
N ASP A 62 2.91 -13.21 8.86
CA ASP A 62 1.55 -13.67 8.51
C ASP A 62 0.69 -12.60 7.85
N HIS A 63 0.94 -11.33 8.16
CA HIS A 63 0.22 -10.23 7.52
C HIS A 63 0.42 -10.19 6.00
N VAL A 64 1.56 -10.68 5.48
CA VAL A 64 1.86 -10.70 4.04
C VAL A 64 0.83 -11.47 3.23
N ILE A 65 0.23 -12.51 3.80
CA ILE A 65 -0.81 -13.32 3.15
C ILE A 65 -2.00 -12.44 2.72
N ARG A 66 -2.35 -11.44 3.53
CA ARG A 66 -3.51 -10.57 3.32
C ARG A 66 -3.18 -9.23 2.66
N VAL A 67 -2.03 -8.62 3.03
CA VAL A 67 -1.69 -7.26 2.59
C VAL A 67 -0.58 -7.21 1.54
N LYS A 68 0.03 -8.36 1.20
CA LYS A 68 1.24 -8.48 0.37
C LYS A 68 2.47 -7.86 1.06
N PRO A 69 3.69 -8.10 0.55
CA PRO A 69 4.93 -7.71 1.26
C PRO A 69 5.15 -6.20 1.33
N PHE A 70 4.47 -5.41 0.53
CA PHE A 70 4.55 -3.94 0.54
C PHE A 70 3.29 -3.30 -0.04
N PRO A 71 2.93 -2.09 0.41
CA PRO A 71 1.83 -1.31 -0.15
C PRO A 71 2.24 -0.61 -1.44
N LEU A 72 1.24 -0.18 -2.22
CA LEU A 72 1.39 0.88 -3.21
C LEU A 72 1.36 2.24 -2.49
N VAL A 73 2.37 3.07 -2.67
CA VAL A 73 2.43 4.41 -2.09
C VAL A 73 2.34 5.46 -3.20
N ILE A 74 1.33 6.33 -3.12
CA ILE A 74 1.13 7.45 -4.03
C ILE A 74 1.37 8.75 -3.25
N THR A 75 2.26 9.58 -3.76
CA THR A 75 2.63 10.87 -3.16
C THR A 75 2.29 12.00 -4.13
N PRO A 76 1.06 12.53 -4.10
CA PRO A 76 0.68 13.65 -4.95
C PRO A 76 1.46 14.92 -4.63
N LYS A 77 1.70 15.77 -5.60
CA LYS A 77 2.24 17.11 -5.37
C LYS A 77 1.17 18.00 -4.73
N LYS A 78 1.60 19.02 -3.98
CA LYS A 78 0.72 19.91 -3.20
C LYS A 78 -0.43 20.53 -4.02
N ASN A 79 -0.19 20.89 -5.27
CA ASN A 79 -1.15 21.58 -6.13
C ASN A 79 -1.63 20.73 -7.30
N SER A 80 -1.48 19.41 -7.23
CA SER A 80 -1.94 18.51 -8.30
C SER A 80 -3.46 18.59 -8.45
N ASN A 81 -3.91 18.55 -9.70
CA ASN A 81 -5.32 18.32 -10.05
C ASN A 81 -5.59 16.80 -10.22
N VAL A 82 -6.86 16.47 -10.48
CA VAL A 82 -7.31 15.06 -10.62
C VAL A 82 -6.66 14.36 -11.81
N GLU A 83 -6.43 15.04 -12.91
CA GLU A 83 -5.78 14.44 -14.09
C GLU A 83 -4.29 14.16 -13.83
N GLU A 84 -3.59 15.08 -13.17
CA GLU A 84 -2.21 14.85 -12.73
C GLU A 84 -2.11 13.71 -11.72
N PHE A 85 -3.11 13.59 -10.83
CA PHE A 85 -3.20 12.45 -9.93
C PHE A 85 -3.36 11.14 -10.69
N LYS A 86 -4.20 11.09 -11.72
CA LYS A 86 -4.43 9.90 -12.56
C LYS A 86 -3.13 9.46 -13.24
N ILE A 87 -2.40 10.39 -13.87
CA ILE A 87 -1.11 10.11 -14.52
C ILE A 87 -0.10 9.55 -13.50
N LEU A 88 -0.02 10.18 -12.32
CA LEU A 88 0.85 9.70 -11.24
C LEU A 88 0.45 8.31 -10.75
N ALA A 89 -0.84 8.07 -10.55
CA ALA A 89 -1.36 6.79 -10.11
C ALA A 89 -1.06 5.68 -11.12
N GLU A 90 -1.25 5.92 -12.43
CA GLU A 90 -0.92 4.98 -13.50
C GLU A 90 0.56 4.57 -13.44
N LYS A 91 1.46 5.54 -13.30
CA LYS A 91 2.90 5.28 -13.13
C LYS A 91 3.16 4.44 -11.88
N CYS A 92 2.60 4.84 -10.73
CA CYS A 92 2.80 4.12 -9.47
C CYS A 92 2.27 2.67 -9.53
N PHE A 93 1.14 2.42 -10.19
CA PHE A 93 0.62 1.07 -10.40
C PHE A 93 1.53 0.22 -11.30
N LYS A 94 2.08 0.80 -12.37
CA LYS A 94 3.06 0.12 -13.25
C LYS A 94 4.31 -0.26 -12.45
N ASP A 95 4.87 0.68 -11.70
CA ASP A 95 6.07 0.46 -10.90
C ASP A 95 5.84 -0.59 -9.81
N TYR A 96 4.67 -0.57 -9.15
CA TYR A 96 4.27 -1.57 -8.17
C TYR A 96 4.22 -2.99 -8.78
N ARG A 97 3.56 -3.15 -9.93
CA ARG A 97 3.46 -4.44 -10.63
C ARG A 97 4.84 -5.00 -10.95
N ASN A 98 5.72 -4.17 -11.51
CA ASN A 98 7.09 -4.55 -11.83
C ASN A 98 7.87 -4.96 -10.58
N LYS A 99 7.75 -4.19 -9.50
CA LYS A 99 8.37 -4.48 -8.20
C LYS A 99 7.88 -5.81 -7.64
N TYR A 100 6.56 -6.08 -7.72
CA TYR A 100 5.97 -7.33 -7.21
C TYR A 100 6.42 -8.55 -8.01
N VAL A 101 6.43 -8.47 -9.34
CA VAL A 101 6.95 -9.55 -10.21
C VAL A 101 8.42 -9.82 -9.91
N LYS A 102 9.24 -8.78 -9.76
CA LYS A 102 10.65 -8.92 -9.40
C LYS A 102 10.81 -9.59 -8.03
N TYR A 103 10.06 -9.13 -7.02
CA TYR A 103 10.04 -9.74 -5.69
C TYR A 103 9.74 -11.24 -5.77
N PHE A 104 8.65 -11.62 -6.44
CA PHE A 104 8.27 -13.02 -6.59
C PHE A 104 9.36 -13.84 -7.30
N ASN A 105 9.84 -13.38 -8.43
CA ASN A 105 10.84 -14.11 -9.23
C ASN A 105 12.19 -14.28 -8.50
N THR A 106 12.57 -13.30 -7.67
CA THR A 106 13.79 -13.38 -6.86
C THR A 106 13.64 -14.37 -5.72
N ASN A 107 12.49 -14.40 -5.05
CA ASN A 107 12.33 -15.18 -3.82
C ASN A 107 11.84 -16.61 -4.09
N LYS A 108 11.06 -16.87 -5.17
CA LYS A 108 10.63 -18.24 -5.53
C LYS A 108 11.80 -19.20 -5.75
N LYS A 109 12.97 -18.68 -6.15
CA LYS A 109 14.18 -19.50 -6.37
C LYS A 109 14.86 -19.96 -5.07
N LYS A 110 14.52 -19.32 -3.95
CA LYS A 110 15.12 -19.57 -2.62
C LYS A 110 14.32 -20.53 -1.76
N VAL A 111 13.11 -20.90 -2.21
CA VAL A 111 12.18 -21.73 -1.44
C VAL A 111 11.89 -23.02 -2.20
N ARG A 112 11.87 -24.15 -1.48
CA ARG A 112 11.53 -25.46 -2.05
C ARG A 112 10.04 -25.53 -2.45
N GLY A 113 9.75 -26.27 -3.52
CA GLY A 113 8.39 -26.54 -4.01
C GLY A 113 7.88 -25.51 -5.02
N LYS A 114 6.80 -25.89 -5.72
CA LYS A 114 6.15 -25.04 -6.73
C LYS A 114 5.45 -23.86 -6.06
N ARG A 115 5.73 -22.64 -6.49
CA ARG A 115 5.06 -21.42 -6.06
C ARG A 115 4.34 -20.76 -7.22
N ILE A 116 3.10 -20.37 -7.00
CA ILE A 116 2.26 -19.68 -7.98
C ILE A 116 2.17 -18.21 -7.54
N MET A 117 2.46 -17.31 -8.48
CA MET A 117 2.34 -15.88 -8.24
C MET A 117 0.87 -15.48 -8.16
N LEU A 118 0.49 -14.75 -7.13
CA LEU A 118 -0.81 -14.09 -7.06
C LEU A 118 -0.91 -12.99 -8.12
N ASP A 119 -2.13 -12.48 -8.34
CA ASP A 119 -2.32 -11.30 -9.18
C ASP A 119 -1.38 -10.14 -8.79
N THR A 120 -1.06 -9.26 -9.72
CA THR A 120 -0.09 -8.18 -9.50
C THR A 120 -0.72 -6.91 -8.91
N SER A 121 -2.00 -6.92 -8.52
CA SER A 121 -2.70 -5.77 -7.94
C SER A 121 -2.31 -5.57 -6.47
N PRO A 122 -2.13 -4.32 -6.01
CA PRO A 122 -1.91 -4.04 -4.58
C PRO A 122 -3.14 -4.41 -3.75
N ARG A 123 -2.93 -4.83 -2.50
CA ARG A 123 -3.99 -4.99 -1.50
C ARG A 123 -4.14 -3.75 -0.62
N VAL A 124 -3.09 -2.95 -0.56
CA VAL A 124 -3.00 -1.75 0.26
C VAL A 124 -2.46 -0.61 -0.60
N ILE A 125 -3.19 0.50 -0.63
CA ILE A 125 -2.80 1.73 -1.35
C ILE A 125 -2.78 2.86 -0.33
N LEU A 126 -1.60 3.42 -0.09
CA LEU A 126 -1.38 4.57 0.78
C LEU A 126 -1.31 5.82 -0.09
N VAL A 127 -2.24 6.75 0.10
CA VAL A 127 -2.22 8.04 -0.62
C VAL A 127 -1.92 9.14 0.37
N GLN A 128 -0.74 9.75 0.27
CA GLN A 128 -0.33 10.82 1.19
C GLN A 128 -1.34 11.97 1.17
N ASN A 129 -1.66 12.46 2.38
CA ASN A 129 -2.64 13.50 2.67
C ASN A 129 -4.10 13.17 2.30
N VAL A 130 -4.38 11.91 1.94
CA VAL A 130 -5.75 11.42 1.70
C VAL A 130 -6.09 10.30 2.68
N GLY A 131 -5.34 9.20 2.67
CA GLY A 131 -5.59 8.07 3.54
C GLY A 131 -5.23 6.71 2.94
N LEU A 132 -5.82 5.68 3.52
CA LEU A 132 -5.68 4.28 3.14
C LEU A 132 -6.84 3.83 2.27
N PHE A 133 -6.52 3.19 1.14
CA PHE A 133 -7.48 2.36 0.41
C PHE A 133 -7.03 0.90 0.48
N THR A 134 -7.94 0.02 0.86
CA THR A 134 -7.73 -1.43 0.83
C THR A 134 -8.49 -2.04 -0.32
N VAL A 135 -7.93 -3.12 -0.87
CA VAL A 135 -8.38 -3.77 -2.10
C VAL A 135 -8.64 -5.24 -1.82
N GLY A 136 -9.81 -5.72 -2.14
CA GLY A 136 -10.21 -7.11 -1.98
C GLY A 136 -11.27 -7.53 -2.99
N ASP A 137 -11.59 -8.80 -2.97
CA ASP A 137 -12.71 -9.42 -3.71
C ASP A 137 -14.04 -9.30 -2.96
N SER A 138 -13.98 -9.05 -1.66
CA SER A 138 -15.10 -8.83 -0.76
C SER A 138 -14.85 -7.67 0.19
N LEU A 139 -15.93 -7.15 0.80
CA LEU A 139 -15.83 -6.11 1.82
C LEU A 139 -15.05 -6.60 3.05
N ASP A 140 -15.21 -7.87 3.42
CA ASP A 140 -14.51 -8.45 4.57
C ASP A 140 -13.01 -8.59 4.30
N SER A 141 -12.61 -9.01 3.09
CA SER A 141 -11.20 -9.00 2.68
C SER A 141 -10.59 -7.59 2.78
N CYS A 142 -11.34 -6.56 2.37
CA CYS A 142 -10.91 -5.17 2.51
C CYS A 142 -10.80 -4.73 3.97
N LYS A 143 -11.75 -5.10 4.84
CA LYS A 143 -11.73 -4.78 6.27
C LYS A 143 -10.53 -5.42 6.96
N ILE A 144 -10.30 -6.73 6.73
CA ILE A 144 -9.15 -7.47 7.28
C ILE A 144 -7.83 -6.79 6.86
N ALA A 145 -7.66 -6.49 5.56
CA ALA A 145 -6.48 -5.79 5.08
C ALA A 145 -6.32 -4.40 5.74
N GLY A 146 -7.42 -3.71 6.02
CA GLY A 146 -7.44 -2.44 6.74
C GLY A 146 -6.95 -2.56 8.18
N ASP A 147 -7.47 -3.52 8.94
CA ASP A 147 -7.12 -3.75 10.34
C ASP A 147 -5.64 -4.14 10.47
N LEU A 148 -5.17 -5.03 9.60
CA LEU A 148 -3.75 -5.40 9.54
C LEU A 148 -2.84 -4.23 9.17
N THR A 149 -3.26 -3.39 8.22
CA THR A 149 -2.51 -2.20 7.83
C THR A 149 -2.45 -1.17 8.95
N GLU A 150 -3.53 -0.97 9.69
CA GLU A 150 -3.58 -0.06 10.82
C GLU A 150 -2.71 -0.56 11.98
N THR A 151 -2.70 -1.86 12.25
CA THR A 151 -1.79 -2.49 13.21
C THR A 151 -0.33 -2.31 12.79
N ASN A 152 0.00 -2.58 11.52
CA ASN A 152 1.34 -2.35 10.97
C ASN A 152 1.75 -0.87 11.11
N ALA A 153 0.85 0.05 10.77
CA ALA A 153 1.11 1.49 10.88
C ALA A 153 1.46 1.91 12.30
N ARG A 154 0.72 1.40 13.29
CA ARG A 154 0.97 1.67 14.72
C ARG A 154 2.34 1.15 15.15
N VAL A 155 2.63 -0.12 14.87
CA VAL A 155 3.92 -0.75 15.26
C VAL A 155 5.09 -0.05 14.60
N ILE A 156 5.04 0.14 13.28
CA ILE A 156 6.13 0.76 12.52
C ILE A 156 6.35 2.21 12.96
N SER A 157 5.28 2.98 13.19
CA SER A 157 5.39 4.36 13.66
C SER A 157 6.06 4.44 15.02
N SER A 158 5.68 3.59 15.98
CA SER A 158 6.31 3.55 17.31
C SER A 158 7.81 3.24 17.24
N VAL A 159 8.21 2.34 16.35
CA VAL A 159 9.64 2.03 16.14
C VAL A 159 10.37 3.20 15.48
N GLU A 160 9.77 3.84 14.47
CA GLU A 160 10.37 4.97 13.74
C GLU A 160 10.52 6.25 14.61
N GLU A 161 9.84 6.34 15.75
CA GLU A 161 10.01 7.42 16.72
C GLU A 161 11.35 7.32 17.47
N THR A 162 11.83 6.11 17.69
CA THR A 162 13.05 5.85 18.48
C THR A 162 14.22 5.39 17.64
N THR A 163 13.97 4.59 16.61
CA THR A 163 15.00 4.01 15.74
C THR A 163 14.45 3.81 14.32
N LYS A 164 15.24 3.23 13.42
CA LYS A 164 14.77 2.84 12.08
C LYS A 164 14.13 1.46 12.12
N TYR A 165 12.90 1.35 11.63
CA TYR A 165 12.22 0.07 11.47
C TYR A 165 13.01 -0.87 10.57
N LYS A 166 13.22 -2.10 11.05
CA LYS A 166 13.86 -3.20 10.31
C LYS A 166 12.92 -4.40 10.35
N PHE A 167 12.96 -5.20 9.32
CA PHE A 167 12.17 -6.41 9.20
C PHE A 167 13.09 -7.62 8.92
N ILE A 168 12.55 -8.83 9.10
CA ILE A 168 13.26 -10.05 8.73
C ILE A 168 13.57 -10.08 7.22
N PRO A 169 14.61 -10.80 6.78
CA PRO A 169 14.94 -10.88 5.36
C PRO A 169 13.75 -11.35 4.52
N GLN A 170 13.57 -10.74 3.34
CA GLN A 170 12.43 -11.04 2.44
C GLN A 170 12.36 -12.50 1.99
N LYS A 171 13.46 -13.25 2.11
CA LYS A 171 13.48 -14.70 1.82
C LYS A 171 12.69 -15.52 2.84
N ASP A 172 12.46 -14.98 4.04
CA ASP A 172 11.82 -15.62 5.18
C ASP A 172 10.32 -15.20 5.28
N LEU A 173 9.82 -14.51 4.26
CA LEU A 173 8.42 -14.16 4.01
C LEU A 173 7.84 -15.13 2.96
#